data_abd5ed66168debc54eb5860043382bb2
#
_entry.id   abd5ed66168debc54eb5860043382bb2
#
_cell.length_a   1.000
_cell.length_b   1.000
_cell.length_c   1.000
_cell.angle_alpha   90.00
_cell.angle_beta   90.00
_cell.angle_gamma   90.00
#
_symmetry.space_group_name_H-M   'P 1'
#
loop_
_entity.id
_entity.type
_entity.pdbx_description
1 polymer ?
#
loop_
_entity_poly.entity_id
_entity_poly.type
_entity_poly.pdbx_seq_one_letter_code
_entity_poly.pdbx_strand_id
1 'polypeptide(L)'
;MKKLFIFCAFFLMASTTINAAEKIDIQSVTNGTFAAKRISGIDPLKGTDQYAQISADGKQIVKYSFKTGKQTGVLFAVNNTIGESIKSFDGYIMSPDGKRMLIQTQTESVYRRSFKAVYYIYDMQNHRLDKLSEGGKQQVPVWSPDGLQVAFVRDNNIFLVKLLYDNSESQVTKDGKFNHIINGLPDWVYEEEVSFNSALEFNAD
;
A
#
# COMPACT_ATOMS: atom_id res chain seq x y z
N MET A 1 -21.22 -83.95 -13.80
CA MET A 1 -20.03 -83.07 -13.56
C MET A 1 -20.55 -81.65 -13.26
N LYS A 2 -20.64 -81.30 -11.98
CA LYS A 2 -21.13 -79.98 -11.52
C LYS A 2 -19.93 -79.03 -11.40
N LYS A 3 -19.90 -77.97 -12.17
CA LYS A 3 -18.88 -76.92 -12.08
C LYS A 3 -19.29 -75.93 -10.98
N LEU A 4 -18.48 -75.89 -9.91
CA LEU A 4 -18.62 -74.94 -8.81
C LEU A 4 -17.95 -73.60 -9.23
N PHE A 5 -18.75 -72.52 -9.37
CA PHE A 5 -18.26 -71.17 -9.57
C PHE A 5 -17.98 -70.51 -8.21
N ILE A 6 -16.72 -70.29 -7.91
CA ILE A 6 -16.27 -69.52 -6.72
C ILE A 6 -16.29 -68.06 -7.14
N PHE A 7 -17.19 -67.25 -6.55
CA PHE A 7 -17.27 -65.81 -6.73
C PHE A 7 -16.37 -65.16 -5.68
N CYS A 8 -15.19 -64.71 -6.08
CA CYS A 8 -14.33 -63.90 -5.21
C CYS A 8 -14.86 -62.46 -5.22
N ALA A 9 -15.56 -62.07 -4.14
CA ALA A 9 -15.90 -60.68 -3.88
C ALA A 9 -14.66 -59.92 -3.40
N PHE A 10 -14.10 -59.10 -4.27
CA PHE A 10 -13.07 -58.14 -3.90
C PHE A 10 -13.73 -56.96 -3.15
N PHE A 11 -13.57 -56.96 -1.82
CA PHE A 11 -13.94 -55.84 -0.97
C PHE A 11 -12.88 -54.74 -1.16
N LEU A 12 -13.16 -53.71 -2.01
CA LEU A 12 -12.35 -52.50 -2.07
C LEU A 12 -12.58 -51.74 -0.76
N MET A 13 -11.66 -51.85 0.20
CA MET A 13 -11.61 -50.93 1.32
C MET A 13 -11.12 -49.57 0.79
N ALA A 14 -12.05 -48.65 0.56
CA ALA A 14 -11.72 -47.25 0.41
C ALA A 14 -11.21 -46.75 1.76
N SER A 15 -9.90 -46.66 1.89
CA SER A 15 -9.26 -45.97 3.01
C SER A 15 -9.54 -44.48 2.88
N THR A 16 -10.61 -44.02 3.54
CA THR A 16 -10.76 -42.58 3.79
C THR A 16 -9.64 -42.14 4.72
N THR A 17 -8.66 -41.43 4.18
CA THR A 17 -7.68 -40.71 5.00
C THR A 17 -8.44 -39.67 5.80
N ILE A 18 -8.74 -39.97 7.05
CA ILE A 18 -9.21 -38.97 8.01
C ILE A 18 -7.98 -38.06 8.23
N ASN A 19 -7.98 -36.91 7.62
CA ASN A 19 -7.04 -35.86 8.01
C ASN A 19 -7.33 -35.51 9.46
N ALA A 20 -6.51 -36.01 10.38
CA ALA A 20 -6.58 -35.60 11.77
C ALA A 20 -6.44 -34.08 11.81
N ALA A 21 -7.36 -33.41 12.50
CA ALA A 21 -7.28 -31.98 12.72
C ALA A 21 -5.88 -31.67 13.32
N GLU A 22 -5.21 -30.68 12.73
CA GLU A 22 -3.88 -30.29 13.17
C GLU A 22 -3.92 -29.89 14.66
N LYS A 23 -3.05 -30.46 15.47
CA LYS A 23 -3.06 -30.24 16.91
C LYS A 23 -2.65 -28.79 17.19
N ILE A 24 -3.47 -28.07 17.93
CA ILE A 24 -3.16 -26.71 18.39
C ILE A 24 -2.07 -26.81 19.47
N ASP A 25 -0.90 -26.28 19.17
CA ASP A 25 0.21 -26.08 20.10
C ASP A 25 0.78 -24.66 19.97
N ILE A 26 1.70 -24.29 20.86
CA ILE A 26 2.30 -22.95 20.86
C ILE A 26 2.98 -22.67 19.52
N GLN A 27 3.65 -23.64 18.95
CA GLN A 27 4.38 -23.48 17.70
C GLN A 27 3.43 -23.22 16.51
N SER A 28 2.34 -23.97 16.40
CA SER A 28 1.36 -23.82 15.34
C SER A 28 0.59 -22.48 15.44
N VAL A 29 0.40 -21.95 16.64
CA VAL A 29 -0.19 -20.62 16.86
C VAL A 29 0.77 -19.50 16.47
N THR A 30 2.06 -19.64 16.84
CA THR A 30 3.06 -18.58 16.62
C THR A 30 3.65 -18.57 15.22
N ASN A 31 3.71 -19.71 14.52
CA ASN A 31 4.24 -19.80 13.15
C ASN A 31 3.25 -19.45 12.04
N GLY A 32 2.01 -19.10 12.41
CA GLY A 32 0.97 -18.70 11.45
C GLY A 32 0.22 -19.88 10.80
N THR A 33 0.34 -21.12 11.29
CA THR A 33 -0.39 -22.29 10.77
C THR A 33 -1.90 -22.03 10.69
N PHE A 34 -2.47 -21.32 11.67
CA PHE A 34 -3.89 -20.96 11.73
C PHE A 34 -4.18 -19.55 11.25
N ALA A 35 -3.21 -18.88 10.63
CA ALA A 35 -3.46 -17.53 10.10
C ALA A 35 -4.52 -17.56 8.99
N ALA A 36 -5.53 -16.72 9.13
CA ALA A 36 -6.55 -16.58 8.10
C ALA A 36 -5.91 -16.08 6.79
N LYS A 37 -6.25 -16.71 5.68
CA LYS A 37 -5.90 -16.18 4.36
C LYS A 37 -6.66 -14.87 4.16
N ARG A 38 -5.93 -13.77 4.05
CA ARG A 38 -6.50 -12.44 3.83
C ARG A 38 -6.15 -11.95 2.45
N ILE A 39 -7.08 -11.29 1.82
CA ILE A 39 -6.81 -10.45 0.65
C ILE A 39 -6.56 -9.05 1.21
N SER A 40 -5.39 -8.49 0.95
CA SER A 40 -4.98 -7.17 1.42
C SER A 40 -4.51 -6.32 0.25
N GLY A 41 -4.51 -5.00 0.43
CA GLY A 41 -3.97 -4.07 -0.56
C GLY A 41 -4.79 -4.03 -1.86
N ILE A 42 -6.12 -4.14 -1.77
CA ILE A 42 -7.01 -3.93 -2.91
C ILE A 42 -7.40 -2.45 -2.95
N ASP A 43 -6.92 -1.73 -3.94
CA ASP A 43 -7.25 -0.33 -4.18
C ASP A 43 -8.14 -0.21 -5.43
N PRO A 44 -9.45 0.06 -5.28
CA PRO A 44 -10.33 0.23 -6.42
C PRO A 44 -9.89 1.41 -7.31
N LEU A 45 -9.82 1.16 -8.62
CA LEU A 45 -9.52 2.22 -9.59
C LEU A 45 -10.82 2.94 -9.98
N LYS A 46 -10.92 4.23 -9.60
CA LYS A 46 -12.11 5.05 -9.80
C LYS A 46 -12.61 5.02 -11.25
N GLY A 47 -13.92 4.81 -11.42
CA GLY A 47 -14.56 4.80 -12.74
C GLY A 47 -14.33 3.53 -13.57
N THR A 48 -13.75 2.48 -12.98
CA THR A 48 -13.48 1.20 -13.66
C THR A 48 -13.99 0.00 -12.85
N ASP A 49 -14.02 -1.20 -13.44
CA ASP A 49 -14.23 -2.47 -12.74
C ASP A 49 -12.90 -3.15 -12.37
N GLN A 50 -11.86 -2.34 -12.12
CA GLN A 50 -10.51 -2.80 -11.83
C GLN A 50 -10.04 -2.33 -10.45
N TYR A 51 -9.06 -3.04 -9.93
CA TYR A 51 -8.32 -2.66 -8.72
C TYR A 51 -6.83 -2.76 -8.97
N ALA A 52 -6.07 -2.00 -8.19
CA ALA A 52 -4.62 -2.09 -8.14
C ALA A 52 -4.18 -2.84 -6.89
N GLN A 53 -3.04 -3.50 -6.99
CA GLN A 53 -2.39 -4.21 -5.89
C GLN A 53 -0.87 -4.15 -6.05
N ILE A 54 -0.15 -4.03 -4.94
CA ILE A 54 1.31 -4.15 -4.94
C ILE A 54 1.67 -5.62 -5.14
N SER A 55 2.62 -5.90 -6.04
CA SER A 55 3.16 -7.24 -6.25
C SER A 55 3.85 -7.78 -4.99
N ALA A 56 3.89 -9.10 -4.83
CA ALA A 56 4.47 -9.74 -3.65
C ALA A 56 5.96 -9.41 -3.42
N ASP A 57 6.69 -9.05 -4.47
CA ASP A 57 8.09 -8.65 -4.40
C ASP A 57 8.29 -7.14 -4.14
N GLY A 58 7.19 -6.36 -3.99
CA GLY A 58 7.24 -4.92 -3.75
C GLY A 58 7.81 -4.10 -4.90
N LYS A 59 7.77 -4.60 -6.14
CA LYS A 59 8.41 -3.96 -7.30
C LYS A 59 7.45 -3.44 -8.35
N GLN A 60 6.18 -3.83 -8.28
CA GLN A 60 5.16 -3.42 -9.25
C GLN A 60 3.85 -3.06 -8.56
N ILE A 61 3.10 -2.15 -9.18
CA ILE A 61 1.67 -1.93 -8.92
C ILE A 61 0.93 -2.50 -10.12
N VAL A 62 0.15 -3.54 -9.88
CA VAL A 62 -0.49 -4.36 -10.91
C VAL A 62 -1.99 -4.13 -10.89
N LYS A 63 -2.60 -4.03 -12.07
CA LYS A 63 -4.06 -3.95 -12.24
C LYS A 63 -4.69 -5.31 -12.39
N TYR A 64 -5.84 -5.49 -11.77
CA TYR A 64 -6.67 -6.69 -11.88
C TYR A 64 -8.13 -6.32 -12.17
N SER A 65 -8.86 -7.20 -12.84
CA SER A 65 -10.31 -7.05 -13.01
C SER A 65 -11.04 -7.65 -11.81
N PHE A 66 -11.98 -6.92 -11.22
CA PHE A 66 -12.87 -7.46 -10.18
C PHE A 66 -13.73 -8.62 -10.70
N LYS A 67 -14.12 -8.58 -11.98
CA LYS A 67 -14.97 -9.61 -12.59
C LYS A 67 -14.27 -10.94 -12.78
N THR A 68 -12.98 -10.94 -13.12
CA THR A 68 -12.25 -12.15 -13.51
C THR A 68 -11.13 -12.53 -12.56
N GLY A 69 -10.69 -11.63 -11.68
CA GLY A 69 -9.50 -11.78 -10.85
C GLY A 69 -8.18 -11.82 -11.65
N LYS A 70 -8.24 -11.62 -12.96
CA LYS A 70 -7.04 -11.69 -13.82
C LYS A 70 -6.34 -10.34 -13.89
N GLN A 71 -5.01 -10.40 -14.02
CA GLN A 71 -4.18 -9.23 -14.30
C GLN A 71 -4.57 -8.61 -15.64
N THR A 72 -4.72 -7.28 -15.67
CA THR A 72 -5.08 -6.49 -16.85
C THR A 72 -3.97 -5.53 -17.29
N GLY A 73 -2.98 -5.29 -16.43
CA GLY A 73 -1.84 -4.43 -16.77
C GLY A 73 -0.97 -4.09 -15.57
N VAL A 74 0.03 -3.25 -15.79
CA VAL A 74 0.93 -2.71 -14.77
C VAL A 74 0.81 -1.19 -14.77
N LEU A 75 0.64 -0.59 -13.59
CA LEU A 75 0.58 0.87 -13.41
C LEU A 75 1.96 1.47 -13.14
N PHE A 76 2.78 0.74 -12.39
CA PHE A 76 4.12 1.15 -12.00
C PHE A 76 5.05 -0.07 -11.91
N ALA A 77 6.31 0.11 -12.31
CA ALA A 77 7.36 -0.88 -12.10
C ALA A 77 8.69 -0.17 -11.86
N VAL A 78 9.42 -0.59 -10.82
CA VAL A 78 10.70 0.05 -10.43
C VAL A 78 11.77 0.03 -11.52
N ASN A 79 11.70 -0.93 -12.43
CA ASN A 79 12.64 -1.07 -13.55
C ASN A 79 12.18 -0.36 -14.86
N ASN A 80 11.06 0.35 -14.81
CA ASN A 80 10.48 1.07 -15.95
C ASN A 80 10.20 2.54 -15.58
N THR A 81 11.21 3.21 -15.03
CA THR A 81 11.14 4.64 -14.67
C THR A 81 12.21 5.44 -15.37
N ILE A 82 11.91 6.69 -15.67
CA ILE A 82 12.81 7.72 -16.17
C ILE A 82 13.06 8.71 -15.02
N GLY A 83 14.28 9.18 -14.83
CA GLY A 83 14.68 10.07 -13.75
C GLY A 83 15.23 9.30 -12.56
N GLU A 84 14.59 9.38 -11.42
CA GLU A 84 15.03 8.67 -10.21
C GLU A 84 14.89 7.16 -10.32
N SER A 85 15.72 6.44 -9.57
CA SER A 85 15.71 4.98 -9.52
C SER A 85 15.56 4.49 -8.08
N ILE A 86 14.62 3.59 -7.87
CA ILE A 86 14.35 2.95 -6.57
C ILE A 86 14.43 1.43 -6.71
N LYS A 87 14.80 0.73 -5.64
CA LYS A 87 14.91 -0.75 -5.66
C LYS A 87 13.60 -1.46 -5.33
N SER A 88 12.81 -0.84 -4.47
CA SER A 88 11.51 -1.32 -4.00
C SER A 88 10.73 -0.14 -3.42
N PHE A 89 9.47 -0.34 -3.14
CA PHE A 89 8.61 0.65 -2.50
C PHE A 89 7.68 -0.03 -1.49
N ASP A 90 7.18 0.77 -0.54
CA ASP A 90 6.39 0.29 0.60
C ASP A 90 4.89 0.55 0.42
N GLY A 91 4.54 1.54 -0.39
CA GLY A 91 3.15 1.96 -0.63
C GLY A 91 3.04 2.99 -1.76
N TYR A 92 1.82 3.37 -2.07
CA TYR A 92 1.54 4.44 -3.04
C TYR A 92 0.23 5.17 -2.72
N ILE A 93 0.09 6.38 -3.23
CA ILE A 93 -1.13 7.19 -3.15
C ILE A 93 -1.43 7.72 -4.55
N MET A 94 -2.58 7.32 -5.11
CA MET A 94 -3.02 7.80 -6.43
C MET A 94 -3.46 9.25 -6.34
N SER A 95 -3.11 10.06 -7.35
CA SER A 95 -3.68 11.40 -7.50
C SER A 95 -5.17 11.35 -7.83
N PRO A 96 -5.98 12.36 -7.43
CA PRO A 96 -7.42 12.37 -7.69
C PRO A 96 -7.80 12.30 -9.17
N ASP A 97 -6.94 12.82 -10.06
CA ASP A 97 -7.12 12.77 -11.52
C ASP A 97 -6.66 11.44 -12.15
N GLY A 98 -6.05 10.54 -11.35
CA GLY A 98 -5.57 9.23 -11.80
C GLY A 98 -4.36 9.27 -12.74
N LYS A 99 -3.66 10.41 -12.86
CA LYS A 99 -2.53 10.57 -13.80
C LYS A 99 -1.17 10.39 -13.14
N ARG A 100 -1.09 10.56 -11.82
CA ARG A 100 0.14 10.50 -11.03
C ARG A 100 -0.04 9.62 -9.81
N MET A 101 1.08 9.24 -9.22
CA MET A 101 1.13 8.56 -7.92
C MET A 101 2.24 9.15 -7.05
N LEU A 102 2.02 9.18 -5.76
CA LEU A 102 3.11 9.25 -4.79
C LEU A 102 3.57 7.82 -4.50
N ILE A 103 4.83 7.55 -4.72
CA ILE A 103 5.47 6.27 -4.42
C ILE A 103 6.20 6.41 -3.10
N GLN A 104 5.83 5.60 -2.10
CA GLN A 104 6.37 5.63 -0.74
C GLN A 104 7.54 4.65 -0.61
N THR A 105 8.65 5.11 -0.04
CA THR A 105 9.85 4.31 0.20
C THR A 105 10.47 4.63 1.56
N GLN A 106 11.36 3.77 2.03
CA GLN A 106 12.15 4.01 3.25
C GLN A 106 11.29 4.38 4.46
N THR A 107 10.17 3.71 4.62
CA THR A 107 9.20 3.93 5.70
C THR A 107 9.84 3.67 7.06
N GLU A 108 9.65 4.62 7.97
CA GLU A 108 10.10 4.58 9.36
C GLU A 108 8.91 4.86 10.29
N SER A 109 8.54 3.91 11.11
CA SER A 109 7.44 4.05 12.07
C SER A 109 7.75 5.12 13.10
N VAL A 110 6.76 5.95 13.43
CA VAL A 110 6.81 6.93 14.54
C VAL A 110 6.05 6.36 15.72
N TYR A 111 4.76 6.03 15.53
CA TYR A 111 3.91 5.37 16.51
C TYR A 111 3.21 4.17 15.84
N ARG A 112 2.07 3.72 16.38
CA ARG A 112 1.33 2.56 15.88
C ARG A 112 0.86 2.71 14.44
N ARG A 113 0.46 3.91 14.03
CA ARG A 113 -0.13 4.20 12.72
C ARG A 113 0.65 5.24 11.93
N SER A 114 1.32 6.15 12.62
CA SER A 114 2.10 7.21 12.00
C SER A 114 3.50 6.74 11.61
N PHE A 115 3.97 7.25 10.52
CA PHE A 115 5.28 6.98 9.98
C PHE A 115 5.78 8.19 9.17
N LYS A 116 7.07 8.21 8.91
CA LYS A 116 7.70 9.11 7.96
C LYS A 116 8.37 8.29 6.85
N ALA A 117 8.36 8.80 5.63
CA ALA A 117 8.87 8.09 4.46
C ALA A 117 9.46 9.07 3.45
N VAL A 118 10.23 8.56 2.51
CA VAL A 118 10.64 9.32 1.32
C VAL A 118 9.58 9.06 0.24
N TYR A 119 9.02 10.13 -0.29
CA TYR A 119 8.03 10.03 -1.37
C TYR A 119 8.63 10.51 -2.69
N TYR A 120 8.19 9.84 -3.75
CA TYR A 120 8.46 10.20 -5.13
C TYR A 120 7.17 10.48 -5.86
N ILE A 121 7.18 11.40 -6.81
CA ILE A 121 6.08 11.65 -7.73
C ILE A 121 6.34 10.84 -8.99
N TYR A 122 5.41 9.97 -9.34
CA TYR A 122 5.45 9.21 -10.58
C TYR A 122 4.38 9.72 -11.55
N ASP A 123 4.82 10.20 -12.71
CA ASP A 123 3.94 10.55 -13.83
C ASP A 123 3.71 9.29 -14.69
N MET A 124 2.46 8.83 -14.73
CA MET A 124 2.09 7.58 -15.39
C MET A 124 2.12 7.68 -16.92
N GLN A 125 2.05 8.88 -17.48
CA GLN A 125 2.08 9.08 -18.92
C GLN A 125 3.50 9.01 -19.46
N ASN A 126 4.45 9.60 -18.75
CA ASN A 126 5.84 9.74 -19.18
C ASN A 126 6.76 8.72 -18.49
N HIS A 127 6.24 7.90 -17.55
CA HIS A 127 7.02 6.99 -16.71
C HIS A 127 8.13 7.69 -15.93
N ARG A 128 7.94 8.99 -15.63
CA ARG A 128 8.93 9.81 -14.94
C ARG A 128 8.73 9.71 -13.43
N LEU A 129 9.82 9.45 -12.72
CA LEU A 129 9.89 9.40 -11.27
C LEU A 129 10.81 10.51 -10.77
N ASP A 130 10.29 11.42 -9.96
CA ASP A 130 11.04 12.51 -9.34
C ASP A 130 10.83 12.47 -7.83
N LYS A 131 11.79 12.94 -7.03
CA LYS A 131 11.56 13.11 -5.59
C LYS A 131 10.47 14.13 -5.33
N LEU A 132 9.65 13.89 -4.32
CA LEU A 132 8.70 14.88 -3.83
C LEU A 132 9.42 16.05 -3.15
N SER A 133 10.49 15.76 -2.41
CA SER A 133 11.26 16.76 -1.65
C SER A 133 12.69 16.29 -1.45
N GLU A 134 13.64 17.23 -1.49
CA GLU A 134 15.05 17.01 -1.14
C GLU A 134 15.33 17.17 0.37
N GLY A 135 14.37 17.66 1.14
CA GLY A 135 14.55 18.03 2.55
C GLY A 135 14.45 16.88 3.55
N GLY A 136 14.45 15.61 3.10
CA GLY A 136 14.34 14.45 3.99
C GLY A 136 12.95 13.78 3.99
N LYS A 137 12.67 12.96 5.00
CA LYS A 137 11.42 12.18 5.08
C LYS A 137 10.20 13.08 5.36
N GLN A 138 9.09 12.76 4.73
CA GLN A 138 7.81 13.44 4.84
C GLN A 138 6.80 12.58 5.61
N GLN A 139 5.80 13.23 6.20
CA GLN A 139 4.64 12.60 6.84
C GLN A 139 3.36 13.07 6.16
N VAL A 140 2.37 12.22 6.12
CA VAL A 140 0.99 12.47 5.68
C VAL A 140 0.86 13.30 4.42
N PRO A 141 1.48 12.90 3.29
CA PRO A 141 1.32 13.65 2.05
C PRO A 141 -0.13 13.56 1.56
N VAL A 142 -0.67 14.71 1.15
CA VAL A 142 -2.05 14.85 0.65
C VAL A 142 -2.02 15.54 -0.71
N TRP A 143 -2.74 14.97 -1.67
CA TRP A 143 -2.96 15.58 -2.97
C TRP A 143 -3.97 16.72 -2.90
N SER A 144 -3.73 17.79 -3.65
CA SER A 144 -4.80 18.75 -3.95
C SER A 144 -5.89 18.11 -4.80
N PRO A 145 -7.16 18.59 -4.75
CA PRO A 145 -8.26 18.02 -5.53
C PRO A 145 -8.01 17.97 -7.04
N ASP A 146 -7.25 18.92 -7.58
CA ASP A 146 -6.86 18.99 -9.00
C ASP A 146 -5.66 18.09 -9.36
N GLY A 147 -5.01 17.46 -8.36
CA GLY A 147 -3.83 16.61 -8.57
C GLY A 147 -2.56 17.34 -8.97
N LEU A 148 -2.51 18.68 -8.81
CA LEU A 148 -1.39 19.52 -9.25
C LEU A 148 -0.49 20.01 -8.10
N GLN A 149 -0.86 19.72 -6.87
CA GLN A 149 -0.09 20.08 -5.68
C GLN A 149 -0.09 18.91 -4.68
N VAL A 150 0.95 18.86 -3.87
CA VAL A 150 1.05 17.94 -2.73
C VAL A 150 1.45 18.73 -1.50
N ALA A 151 0.65 18.65 -0.45
CA ALA A 151 1.02 19.14 0.87
C ALA A 151 1.52 17.97 1.72
N PHE A 152 2.50 18.21 2.59
CA PHE A 152 3.02 17.22 3.53
C PHE A 152 3.57 17.89 4.78
N VAL A 153 3.85 17.09 5.80
CA VAL A 153 4.49 17.57 7.02
C VAL A 153 5.94 17.08 7.09
N ARG A 154 6.83 17.96 7.48
CA ARG A 154 8.23 17.69 7.83
C ARG A 154 8.62 18.57 9.02
N ASP A 155 9.23 17.98 10.03
CA ASP A 155 9.69 18.67 11.24
C ASP A 155 8.60 19.57 11.88
N ASN A 156 7.39 19.01 12.02
CA ASN A 156 6.17 19.66 12.55
C ASN A 156 5.72 20.90 11.76
N ASN A 157 6.17 21.09 10.53
CA ASN A 157 5.75 22.17 9.66
C ASN A 157 5.13 21.64 8.35
N ILE A 158 4.19 22.39 7.84
CA ILE A 158 3.52 22.11 6.57
C ILE A 158 4.35 22.66 5.41
N PHE A 159 4.54 21.83 4.41
CA PHE A 159 5.18 22.15 3.14
C PHE A 159 4.21 21.92 1.99
N LEU A 160 4.36 22.65 0.90
CA LEU A 160 3.59 22.55 -0.32
C LEU A 160 4.52 22.42 -1.52
N VAL A 161 4.30 21.40 -2.34
CA VAL A 161 4.96 21.22 -3.63
C VAL A 161 3.98 21.50 -4.75
N LYS A 162 4.35 22.38 -5.71
CA LYS A 162 3.58 22.73 -6.90
C LYS A 162 4.19 22.07 -8.12
N LEU A 163 3.48 21.10 -8.72
CA LEU A 163 4.02 20.25 -9.78
C LEU A 163 4.21 20.99 -11.11
N LEU A 164 3.34 21.97 -11.41
CA LEU A 164 3.44 22.77 -12.65
C LEU A 164 4.65 23.72 -12.67
N TYR A 165 5.32 23.88 -11.54
CA TYR A 165 6.45 24.82 -11.39
C TYR A 165 7.73 24.04 -11.00
N ASP A 166 8.02 23.00 -11.77
CA ASP A 166 9.20 22.15 -11.60
C ASP A 166 9.31 21.57 -10.18
N ASN A 167 8.19 21.07 -9.66
CA ASN A 167 8.08 20.52 -8.31
C ASN A 167 8.55 21.49 -7.22
N SER A 168 8.28 22.81 -7.39
CA SER A 168 8.74 23.83 -6.46
C SER A 168 8.15 23.61 -5.07
N GLU A 169 9.03 23.43 -4.07
CA GLU A 169 8.67 23.30 -2.66
C GLU A 169 8.64 24.66 -1.97
N SER A 170 7.63 24.89 -1.14
CA SER A 170 7.52 26.05 -0.26
C SER A 170 7.08 25.62 1.14
N GLN A 171 7.70 26.22 2.16
CA GLN A 171 7.31 26.03 3.55
C GLN A 171 6.15 26.97 3.89
N VAL A 172 5.02 26.38 4.33
CA VAL A 172 3.78 27.10 4.66
C VAL A 172 3.80 27.60 6.10
N THR A 173 4.09 26.73 7.07
CA THR A 173 4.22 27.08 8.49
C THR A 173 5.69 27.07 8.91
N LYS A 174 6.05 27.92 9.90
CA LYS A 174 7.44 28.10 10.31
C LYS A 174 7.64 28.03 11.83
N ASP A 175 6.58 27.79 12.56
CA ASP A 175 6.54 27.81 14.03
C ASP A 175 6.51 26.41 14.65
N GLY A 176 6.56 25.36 13.81
CA GLY A 176 6.61 23.96 14.25
C GLY A 176 7.81 23.71 15.16
N LYS A 177 7.56 23.08 16.30
CA LYS A 177 8.58 22.80 17.32
C LYS A 177 8.27 21.48 18.01
N PHE A 178 9.23 20.59 18.08
CA PHE A 178 9.12 19.29 18.71
C PHE A 178 8.56 19.40 20.13
N ASN A 179 7.57 18.58 20.46
CA ASN A 179 6.83 18.55 21.73
C ASN A 179 6.18 19.90 22.16
N HIS A 180 5.92 20.80 21.23
CA HIS A 180 5.36 22.10 21.55
C HIS A 180 4.32 22.59 20.51
N ILE A 181 4.70 22.71 19.26
CA ILE A 181 3.81 23.13 18.17
C ILE A 181 3.88 22.11 17.05
N ILE A 182 2.76 21.51 16.73
CA ILE A 182 2.61 20.49 15.68
C ILE A 182 1.64 21.02 14.63
N ASN A 183 2.11 21.20 13.40
CA ASN A 183 1.27 21.63 12.29
C ASN A 183 0.98 20.43 11.37
N GLY A 184 -0.29 20.20 11.05
CA GLY A 184 -0.72 19.20 10.08
C GLY A 184 -0.73 17.74 10.57
N LEU A 185 -0.34 17.49 11.82
CA LEU A 185 -0.39 16.17 12.46
C LEU A 185 -1.22 16.25 13.74
N PRO A 186 -1.97 15.21 14.09
CA PRO A 186 -2.54 15.06 15.41
C PRO A 186 -1.44 14.71 16.44
N ASP A 187 -1.74 14.87 17.72
CA ASP A 187 -0.90 14.34 18.77
C ASP A 187 -1.09 12.82 18.96
N TRP A 188 -0.27 12.22 19.82
CA TRP A 188 -0.32 10.79 20.11
C TRP A 188 -1.69 10.30 20.61
N VAL A 189 -2.40 11.11 21.40
CA VAL A 189 -3.71 10.73 21.94
C VAL A 189 -4.75 10.57 20.83
N TYR A 190 -4.78 11.49 19.86
CA TYR A 190 -5.66 11.38 18.70
C TYR A 190 -5.33 10.16 17.83
N GLU A 191 -4.07 9.81 17.70
CA GLU A 191 -3.69 8.60 16.98
C GLU A 191 -4.15 7.33 17.68
N GLU A 192 -3.89 7.20 18.96
CA GLU A 192 -4.19 5.98 19.73
C GLU A 192 -5.68 5.80 20.02
N GLU A 193 -6.37 6.84 20.46
CA GLU A 193 -7.76 6.77 20.90
C GLU A 193 -8.77 6.99 19.77
N VAL A 194 -8.45 7.82 18.80
CA VAL A 194 -9.37 8.20 17.69
C VAL A 194 -8.98 7.59 16.35
N SER A 195 -7.82 6.95 16.28
CA SER A 195 -7.35 6.18 15.12
C SER A 195 -7.06 6.98 13.87
N PHE A 196 -6.68 8.25 13.96
CA PHE A 196 -6.23 9.03 12.81
C PHE A 196 -4.83 9.63 13.02
N ASN A 197 -4.07 9.79 11.95
CA ASN A 197 -2.68 10.25 11.96
C ASN A 197 -2.42 11.44 11.02
N SER A 198 -3.46 12.02 10.45
CA SER A 198 -3.38 13.19 9.57
C SER A 198 -4.36 14.27 10.04
N ALA A 199 -3.90 15.52 10.07
CA ALA A 199 -4.71 16.70 10.32
C ALA A 199 -4.48 17.75 9.22
N LEU A 200 -4.27 17.28 7.99
CA LEU A 200 -3.96 18.08 6.81
C LEU A 200 -4.91 17.72 5.68
N GLU A 201 -5.64 18.70 5.16
CA GLU A 201 -6.55 18.56 4.04
C GLU A 201 -6.55 19.82 3.17
N PHE A 202 -6.83 19.65 1.88
CA PHE A 202 -7.09 20.77 0.98
C PHE A 202 -8.59 21.13 1.01
N ASN A 203 -8.91 22.42 0.88
CA ASN A 203 -10.27 22.83 0.56
C ASN A 203 -10.62 22.38 -0.87
N ALA A 204 -11.92 22.16 -1.11
CA ALA A 204 -12.42 21.75 -2.42
C ALA A 204 -12.42 22.88 -3.48
N ASP A 205 -12.25 24.14 -3.06
CA ASP A 205 -12.31 25.34 -3.90
C ASP A 205 -10.94 25.71 -4.50
#